data_fe95074c53a106182d76407ea186245d
#
_entry.id   fe95074c53a106182d76407ea186245d
#
_cell.length_a   1.000
_cell.length_b   1.000
_cell.length_c   1.000
_cell.angle_alpha   90.00
_cell.angle_beta   90.00
_cell.angle_gamma   90.00
#
_symmetry.space_group_name_H-M   'P 1'
#
loop_
_entity.id
_entity.type
_entity.pdbx_description
1 polymer ?
#
loop_
_entity_poly.entity_id
_entity_poly.type
_entity_poly.pdbx_seq_one_letter_code
_entity_poly.pdbx_strand_id
1 'polypeptide(L)'
;MLEYRAAYYRNPEDEGWYVVEMLDFPGVVSQGKTLKSARRMIRDALRVMLEWYIEDGKPLPRPNPRLRAKKAKFMEKIRVEVRLAGGVPL
;
A
#
# COMPACT_ATOMS: atom_id res chain seq x y z
N MET A 1 14.24 -1.03 5.63
CA MET A 1 12.89 -1.59 5.47
C MET A 1 11.87 -0.52 5.78
N LEU A 2 10.90 -0.35 4.92
CA LEU A 2 9.85 0.65 5.08
C LEU A 2 8.54 -0.01 5.47
N GLU A 3 7.79 0.63 6.37
CA GLU A 3 6.47 0.17 6.78
C GLU A 3 5.46 1.27 6.52
N TYR A 4 4.56 1.03 5.58
CA TYR A 4 3.49 1.97 5.25
C TYR A 4 2.16 1.40 5.70
N ARG A 5 1.17 2.27 5.89
CA ARG A 5 -0.14 1.85 6.36
C ARG A 5 -1.13 1.71 5.23
N ALA A 6 -1.79 0.56 5.20
CA ALA A 6 -2.89 0.29 4.30
C ALA A 6 -4.20 0.34 5.07
N ALA A 7 -5.22 0.94 4.49
CA ALA A 7 -6.56 0.99 5.06
C ALA A 7 -7.48 0.16 4.19
N TYR A 8 -8.23 -0.73 4.81
CA TYR A 8 -9.13 -1.66 4.12
C TYR A 8 -10.57 -1.29 4.36
N TYR A 9 -11.32 -1.28 3.29
CA TYR A 9 -12.76 -0.99 3.29
C TYR A 9 -13.49 -2.18 2.66
N ARG A 10 -14.67 -2.44 3.14
CA ARG A 10 -15.51 -3.47 2.57
C ARG A 10 -16.87 -2.87 2.28
N ASN A 11 -17.26 -2.90 1.01
CA ASN A 11 -18.57 -2.42 0.62
C ASN A 11 -19.51 -3.62 0.47
N PRO A 12 -20.50 -3.76 1.35
CA PRO A 12 -21.44 -4.89 1.25
C PRO A 12 -22.27 -4.86 -0.03
N GLU A 13 -22.42 -3.70 -0.65
CA GLU A 13 -23.14 -3.57 -1.92
C GLU A 13 -22.36 -4.15 -3.10
N ASP A 14 -21.06 -4.30 -2.98
CA ASP A 14 -20.17 -4.84 -4.01
C ASP A 14 -19.81 -6.30 -3.75
N GLU A 15 -20.76 -7.09 -3.27
CA GLU A 15 -20.57 -8.51 -2.98
C GLU A 15 -19.44 -8.82 -2.01
N GLY A 16 -19.11 -7.84 -1.16
CA GLY A 16 -18.09 -8.02 -0.16
C GLY A 16 -16.66 -7.86 -0.62
N TRP A 17 -16.44 -7.28 -1.79
CA TRP A 17 -15.09 -6.95 -2.24
C TRP A 17 -14.42 -6.00 -1.25
N TYR A 18 -13.14 -6.20 -1.08
CA TYR A 18 -12.30 -5.30 -0.29
C TYR A 18 -11.68 -4.25 -1.20
N VAL A 19 -11.75 -3.00 -0.76
CA VAL A 19 -10.98 -1.91 -1.36
C VAL A 19 -9.90 -1.56 -0.36
N VAL A 20 -8.70 -1.30 -0.85
CA VAL A 20 -7.56 -0.99 0.00
C VAL A 20 -6.81 0.19 -0.57
N GLU A 21 -6.39 1.10 0.30
CA GLU A 21 -5.58 2.25 -0.09
C GLU A 21 -4.34 2.37 0.79
N MET A 22 -3.27 2.90 0.21
CA MET A 22 -2.07 3.22 0.97
C MET A 22 -2.19 4.65 1.49
N LEU A 23 -2.21 4.80 2.82
CA LEU A 23 -2.39 6.14 3.40
C LEU A 23 -1.20 7.06 3.15
N ASP A 24 0.00 6.50 3.05
CA ASP A 24 1.22 7.28 2.81
C ASP A 24 1.42 7.63 1.34
N PHE A 25 0.66 7.02 0.44
CA PHE A 25 0.77 7.24 -1.00
C PHE A 25 -0.61 7.54 -1.58
N PRO A 26 -1.06 8.81 -1.55
CA PRO A 26 -2.34 9.16 -2.14
C PRO A 26 -2.44 8.68 -3.58
N GLY A 27 -3.53 8.02 -3.91
CA GLY A 27 -3.75 7.48 -5.25
C GLY A 27 -3.34 6.03 -5.45
N VAL A 28 -2.63 5.44 -4.51
CA VAL A 28 -2.31 4.00 -4.57
C VAL A 28 -3.46 3.23 -3.93
N VAL A 29 -4.32 2.69 -4.77
CA VAL A 29 -5.56 1.99 -4.38
C VAL A 29 -5.64 0.70 -5.15
N SER A 30 -6.19 -0.33 -4.53
CA SER A 30 -6.45 -1.60 -5.20
C SER A 30 -7.68 -2.27 -4.60
N GLN A 31 -7.99 -3.47 -5.07
CA GLN A 31 -9.15 -4.20 -4.58
C GLN A 31 -8.96 -5.70 -4.77
N GLY A 32 -9.77 -6.48 -4.08
CA GLY A 32 -9.76 -7.93 -4.21
C GLY A 32 -11.01 -8.55 -3.62
N LYS A 33 -11.40 -9.70 -4.13
CA LYS A 33 -12.58 -10.42 -3.66
C LYS A 33 -12.42 -10.93 -2.24
N THR A 34 -11.19 -11.21 -1.83
CA THR A 34 -10.88 -11.67 -0.49
C THR A 34 -9.84 -10.75 0.12
N LEU A 35 -9.71 -10.80 1.44
CA LEU A 35 -8.68 -10.06 2.12
C LEU A 35 -7.28 -10.46 1.63
N LYS A 36 -7.06 -11.74 1.43
CA LYS A 36 -5.78 -12.24 0.93
C LYS A 36 -5.46 -11.66 -0.45
N SER A 37 -6.43 -11.64 -1.35
CA SER A 37 -6.22 -11.09 -2.68
C SER A 37 -6.02 -9.58 -2.65
N ALA A 38 -6.78 -8.87 -1.81
CA ALA A 38 -6.60 -7.42 -1.65
C ALA A 38 -5.20 -7.08 -1.12
N ARG A 39 -4.69 -7.86 -0.17
CA ARG A 39 -3.34 -7.68 0.35
C ARG A 39 -2.29 -7.86 -0.74
N ARG A 40 -2.44 -8.88 -1.56
CA ARG A 40 -1.51 -9.13 -2.66
C ARG A 40 -1.53 -7.99 -3.66
N MET A 41 -2.73 -7.57 -4.04
CA MET A 41 -2.91 -6.51 -5.03
C MET A 41 -2.34 -5.17 -4.56
N ILE A 42 -2.54 -4.81 -3.29
CA ILE A 42 -2.02 -3.53 -2.80
C ILE A 42 -0.50 -3.56 -2.67
N ARG A 43 0.08 -4.71 -2.33
CA ARG A 43 1.53 -4.84 -2.28
C ARG A 43 2.16 -4.68 -3.66
N ASP A 44 1.54 -5.27 -4.68
CA ASP A 44 2.00 -5.13 -6.05
C ASP A 44 1.90 -3.68 -6.52
N ALA A 45 0.78 -3.02 -6.23
CA ALA A 45 0.59 -1.61 -6.60
C ALA A 45 1.61 -0.72 -5.89
N LEU A 46 1.87 -0.97 -4.63
CA LEU A 46 2.85 -0.21 -3.87
C LEU A 46 4.26 -0.42 -4.43
N ARG A 47 4.62 -1.65 -4.75
CA ARG A 47 5.93 -1.95 -5.31
C ARG A 47 6.17 -1.19 -6.61
N VAL A 48 5.19 -1.18 -7.50
CA VAL A 48 5.29 -0.45 -8.76
C VAL A 48 5.48 1.04 -8.51
N MET A 49 4.74 1.60 -7.58
CA MET A 49 4.85 3.02 -7.24
C MET A 49 6.22 3.36 -6.67
N LEU A 50 6.76 2.49 -5.81
CA LEU A 50 8.09 2.69 -5.23
C LEU A 50 9.17 2.64 -6.33
N GLU A 51 9.05 1.72 -7.27
CA GLU A 51 9.98 1.63 -8.38
C GLU A 51 9.96 2.91 -9.23
N TRP A 52 8.79 3.47 -9.47
CA TRP A 52 8.66 4.73 -10.20
C TRP A 52 9.34 5.90 -9.47
N TYR A 53 9.13 5.97 -8.16
CA TYR A 53 9.77 7.01 -7.34
C TYR A 53 11.29 6.92 -7.44
N ILE A 54 11.82 5.69 -7.37
CA ILE A 54 13.26 5.47 -7.44
C ILE A 54 13.81 5.84 -8.83
N GLU A 55 13.12 5.41 -9.88
CA GLU A 55 13.55 5.72 -11.25
C GLU A 55 13.53 7.21 -11.53
N ASP A 56 12.56 7.93 -11.00
CA ASP A 56 12.42 9.37 -11.18
C ASP A 56 13.30 10.16 -10.22
N GLY A 57 14.02 9.51 -9.33
CA GLY A 57 14.82 10.17 -8.32
C GLY A 57 14.02 10.93 -7.27
N LYS A 58 12.75 10.60 -7.10
CA LYS A 58 11.90 11.24 -6.11
C LYS A 58 12.13 10.63 -4.74
N PRO A 59 12.16 11.46 -3.68
CA PRO A 59 12.28 10.91 -2.33
C PRO A 59 11.02 10.12 -1.98
N LEU A 60 11.23 8.96 -1.33
CA LEU A 60 10.11 8.15 -0.85
C LEU A 60 9.44 8.84 0.33
N PRO A 61 8.10 8.80 0.43
CA PRO A 61 7.42 9.32 1.60
C PRO A 61 7.92 8.65 2.87
N ARG A 62 8.06 9.42 3.93
CA ARG A 62 8.36 8.85 5.23
C ARG A 62 7.11 8.22 5.80
N PRO A 63 7.18 6.96 6.29
CA PRO A 63 6.03 6.36 6.95
C PRO A 63 5.54 7.24 8.09
N ASN A 64 4.24 7.52 8.10
CA ASN A 64 3.63 8.35 9.13
C ASN A 64 2.72 7.49 10.02
N PRO A 65 3.17 7.11 11.23
CA PRO A 65 2.38 6.25 12.11
C PRO A 65 1.13 6.92 12.66
N ARG A 66 0.97 8.22 12.45
CA ARG A 66 -0.21 8.97 12.90
C ARG A 66 -1.37 8.95 11.91
N LEU A 67 -1.11 8.52 10.67
CA LEU A 67 -2.18 8.46 9.66
C LEU A 67 -3.26 7.48 10.10
N ARG A 68 -4.50 7.91 9.93
CA ARG A 68 -5.68 7.11 10.29
C ARG A 68 -6.74 7.28 9.21
N ALA A 69 -7.47 6.21 8.97
CA ALA A 69 -8.63 6.20 8.09
C ALA A 69 -9.86 5.85 8.93
N LYS A 70 -10.61 6.84 9.34
CA LYS A 70 -11.73 6.67 10.29
C LYS A 70 -12.81 5.72 9.79
N LYS A 71 -13.03 5.69 8.47
CA LYS A 71 -14.07 4.85 7.87
C LYS A 71 -13.55 3.48 7.46
N ALA A 72 -12.28 3.21 7.61
CA ALA A 72 -11.71 1.92 7.26
C ALA A 72 -12.22 0.84 8.21
N LYS A 73 -12.44 -0.35 7.68
CA LYS A 73 -12.79 -1.51 8.49
C LYS A 73 -11.64 -1.89 9.41
N PHE A 74 -10.42 -1.84 8.87
CA PHE A 74 -9.20 -2.00 9.66
C PHE A 74 -8.02 -1.44 8.86
N MET A 75 -6.90 -1.31 9.56
CA MET A 75 -5.64 -0.86 8.98
C MET A 75 -4.55 -1.86 9.32
N GLU A 76 -3.57 -1.98 8.43
CA GLU A 76 -2.40 -2.80 8.75
C GLU A 76 -1.15 -2.19 8.17
N LYS A 77 -0.01 -2.54 8.74
CA LYS A 77 1.29 -2.13 8.23
C LYS A 77 1.71 -3.07 7.13
N ILE A 78 2.22 -2.50 6.04
CA ILE A 78 2.79 -3.28 4.96
C ILE A 78 4.28 -2.99 4.92
N ARG A 79 5.08 -4.01 5.12
CA ARG A 79 6.53 -3.91 5.02
C ARG A 79 6.94 -4.11 3.59
N VAL A 80 7.79 -3.22 3.12
CA VAL A 80 8.36 -3.35 1.79
C VAL A 80 9.86 -3.25 1.89
N GLU A 81 10.52 -4.07 1.10
CA GLU A 81 11.96 -4.01 0.93
C GLU A 81 12.20 -3.61 -0.50
N VAL A 82 12.81 -2.44 -0.67
CA VAL A 82 13.09 -1.90 -1.99
C VAL A 82 14.58 -2.06 -2.26
N ARG A 83 14.90 -2.57 -3.44
CA ARG A 83 16.30 -2.78 -3.83
C ARG A 83 16.60 -1.94 -5.06
N LEU A 84 17.77 -1.32 -5.03
CA LEU A 84 18.29 -0.61 -6.19
C LEU A 84 18.88 -1.61 -7.19
N ALA A 85 19.12 -1.15 -8.39
CA ALA A 85 19.87 -1.92 -9.36
C ALA A 85 21.20 -2.36 -8.73
N GLY A 86 21.50 -3.67 -8.82
CA GLY A 86 22.65 -4.23 -8.14
C GLY A 86 22.32 -4.89 -6.80
N GLY A 87 21.04 -4.87 -6.37
CA GLY A 87 20.59 -5.60 -5.20
C GLY A 87 20.86 -4.93 -3.87
N VAL A 88 21.14 -3.63 -3.85
CA VAL A 88 21.36 -2.89 -2.60
C VAL A 88 20.03 -2.50 -2.01
N PRO A 89 19.69 -2.89 -0.75
CA PRO A 89 18.45 -2.49 -0.11
C PRO A 89 18.44 -0.99 0.20
N LEU A 90 17.26 -0.40 0.11
CA LEU A 90 17.09 0.98 0.55
C LEU A 90 16.89 1.07 2.05
#